data_1e8129eaaf7bb5819b06e3eed5b72450
#
_entry.id   1e8129eaaf7bb5819b06e3eed5b72450
#
_cell.length_a   1.000
_cell.length_b   1.000
_cell.length_c   1.000
_cell.angle_alpha   90.00
_cell.angle_beta   90.00
_cell.angle_gamma   90.00
#
_symmetry.space_group_name_H-M   'P 1'
#
loop_
_entity.id
_entity.type
_entity.pdbx_description
1 polymer ?
#
loop_
_entity_poly.entity_id
_entity_poly.type
_entity_poly.pdbx_seq_one_letter_code
_entity_poly.pdbx_strand_id
1 'polypeptide(L)'
;MVNFPEFKSNTYANSVFLVLFAGVLWSTMGLGIRLIENAGVWQILFYRSISLTLLLFFVIRIRGKSKRLLSKKLFNTPNIIGGLALVAAYSGGIFAIQTTSVANAMLLFATAPFIAAVLGYLMLGERVRTTTWCSIVVAIGGVAYMFTDQSTQFSLIGSFAALGSAMGFAVFSVALRWGKNDEMLPSVFLSGCFAIIITFFISLFLKQSLLLSSHDMGISFFLGIFQVGGGLVLYTIGSKTLTAADLTLLSLAEVVLGPFWVWFFLGEVASNNTLVGGSILLIAIAANALTGKRKKPPPIM
;
A
#
# COMPACT_ATOMS: atom_id res chain seq x y z
N MET A 1 -32.26 -6.11 9.24
CA MET A 1 -31.44 -5.08 8.57
C MET A 1 -30.76 -4.29 9.67
N VAL A 2 -29.47 -4.53 9.92
CA VAL A 2 -28.70 -3.72 10.84
C VAL A 2 -28.35 -2.44 10.07
N ASN A 3 -29.05 -1.35 10.39
CA ASN A 3 -28.70 -0.02 9.94
C ASN A 3 -27.36 0.34 10.61
N PHE A 4 -26.26 0.08 9.90
CA PHE A 4 -25.05 0.82 10.21
C PHE A 4 -25.38 2.30 9.98
N PRO A 5 -25.04 3.19 10.93
CA PRO A 5 -25.19 4.61 10.70
C PRO A 5 -24.53 4.91 9.36
N GLU A 6 -25.29 5.45 8.41
CA GLU A 6 -24.68 6.15 7.28
C GLU A 6 -23.80 7.21 7.93
N PHE A 7 -22.50 6.93 7.98
CA PHE A 7 -21.53 7.96 8.26
C PHE A 7 -21.67 8.97 7.12
N LYS A 8 -22.59 9.89 7.29
CA LYS A 8 -22.66 11.11 6.50
C LYS A 8 -21.37 11.88 6.78
N SER A 9 -20.30 11.48 6.13
CA SER A 9 -19.03 12.23 6.09
C SER A 9 -19.24 13.44 5.17
N ASN A 10 -20.22 14.25 5.50
CA ASN A 10 -20.55 15.46 4.74
C ASN A 10 -19.60 16.61 5.05
N THR A 11 -18.66 16.44 5.97
CA THR A 11 -17.65 17.47 6.25
C THR A 11 -16.29 17.00 5.78
N TYR A 12 -15.59 17.85 5.04
CA TYR A 12 -14.20 17.69 4.60
C TYR A 12 -13.29 17.21 5.76
N ALA A 13 -13.48 17.79 6.97
CA ALA A 13 -12.73 17.42 8.16
C ALA A 13 -12.86 15.94 8.54
N ASN A 14 -14.06 15.36 8.47
CA ASN A 14 -14.27 13.94 8.77
C ASN A 14 -13.55 13.03 7.76
N SER A 15 -13.53 13.42 6.48
CA SER A 15 -12.83 12.68 5.44
C SER A 15 -11.31 12.74 5.60
N VAL A 16 -10.77 13.90 5.96
CA VAL A 16 -9.35 14.07 6.32
C VAL A 16 -9.00 13.17 7.50
N PHE A 17 -9.82 13.17 8.56
CA PHE A 17 -9.60 12.31 9.73
C PHE A 17 -9.59 10.82 9.37
N LEU A 18 -10.56 10.36 8.56
CA LEU A 18 -10.64 8.96 8.14
C LEU A 18 -9.42 8.52 7.33
N VAL A 19 -8.93 9.36 6.41
CA VAL A 19 -7.75 9.03 5.59
C VAL A 19 -6.48 9.12 6.42
N LEU A 20 -6.34 10.08 7.32
CA LEU A 20 -5.19 10.13 8.26
C LEU A 20 -5.18 8.88 9.16
N PHE A 21 -6.33 8.48 9.69
CA PHE A 21 -6.41 7.30 10.54
C PHE A 21 -6.11 6.01 9.75
N ALA A 22 -6.52 5.93 8.47
CA ALA A 22 -6.08 4.87 7.57
C ALA A 22 -4.55 4.84 7.43
N GLY A 23 -3.92 6.01 7.25
CA GLY A 23 -2.45 6.15 7.21
C GLY A 23 -1.78 5.71 8.51
N VAL A 24 -2.36 6.03 9.67
CA VAL A 24 -1.88 5.52 10.98
C VAL A 24 -1.95 3.99 11.03
N LEU A 25 -3.06 3.37 10.60
CA LEU A 25 -3.15 1.91 10.56
C LEU A 25 -2.11 1.31 9.60
N TRP A 26 -1.95 1.86 8.41
CA TRP A 26 -0.97 1.36 7.44
C TRP A 26 0.46 1.52 7.92
N SER A 27 0.78 2.60 8.63
CA SER A 27 2.13 2.83 9.18
C SER A 27 2.58 1.77 10.18
N THR A 28 1.65 1.01 10.79
CA THR A 28 1.98 -0.08 11.71
C THR A 28 2.58 -1.32 11.02
N MET A 29 2.62 -1.36 9.68
CA MET A 29 3.16 -2.48 8.92
C MET A 29 4.61 -2.81 9.30
N GLY A 30 5.46 -1.78 9.38
CA GLY A 30 6.88 -1.93 9.73
C GLY A 30 7.06 -2.55 11.09
N LEU A 31 6.41 -1.99 12.10
CA LEU A 31 6.45 -2.50 13.47
C LEU A 31 5.90 -3.93 13.55
N GLY A 32 4.72 -4.18 12.96
CA GLY A 32 4.12 -5.51 12.99
C GLY A 32 4.99 -6.60 12.38
N ILE A 33 5.65 -6.32 11.23
CA ILE A 33 6.56 -7.29 10.60
C ILE A 33 7.84 -7.48 11.44
N ARG A 34 8.35 -6.44 12.08
CA ARG A 34 9.52 -6.55 12.98
C ARG A 34 9.23 -7.32 14.26
N LEU A 35 8.00 -7.37 14.73
CA LEU A 35 7.58 -8.15 15.89
C LEU A 35 7.38 -9.64 15.58
N ILE A 36 7.37 -10.05 14.32
CA ILE A 36 7.32 -11.45 13.91
C ILE A 36 8.71 -12.06 14.08
N GLU A 37 8.78 -13.20 14.81
CA GLU A 37 10.03 -13.82 15.21
C GLU A 37 10.59 -14.80 14.19
N ASN A 38 9.76 -15.71 13.69
CA ASN A 38 10.23 -16.86 12.90
C ASN A 38 9.55 -17.01 11.54
N ALA A 39 8.49 -16.23 11.25
CA ALA A 39 7.76 -16.39 10.01
C ALA A 39 8.45 -15.71 8.84
N GLY A 40 8.60 -16.44 7.75
CA GLY A 40 9.06 -15.91 6.46
C GLY A 40 7.94 -15.20 5.69
N VAL A 41 8.34 -14.52 4.61
CA VAL A 41 7.44 -13.72 3.75
C VAL A 41 6.15 -14.47 3.36
N TRP A 42 6.28 -15.71 2.91
CA TRP A 42 5.14 -16.48 2.38
C TRP A 42 4.17 -16.90 3.46
N GLN A 43 4.65 -17.22 4.64
CA GLN A 43 3.83 -17.56 5.80
C GLN A 43 3.06 -16.32 6.29
N ILE A 44 3.74 -15.20 6.47
CA ILE A 44 3.11 -13.92 6.86
C ILE A 44 2.02 -13.55 5.86
N LEU A 45 2.36 -13.58 4.56
CA LEU A 45 1.43 -13.21 3.50
C LEU A 45 0.22 -14.16 3.45
N PHE A 46 0.41 -15.46 3.72
CA PHE A 46 -0.67 -16.45 3.77
C PHE A 46 -1.72 -16.09 4.83
N TYR A 47 -1.30 -15.98 6.09
CA TYR A 47 -2.22 -15.71 7.21
C TYR A 47 -2.83 -14.31 7.13
N ARG A 48 -2.03 -13.31 6.78
CA ARG A 48 -2.49 -11.94 6.53
C ARG A 48 -3.55 -11.90 5.43
N SER A 49 -3.39 -12.68 4.36
CA SER A 49 -4.34 -12.69 3.25
C SER A 49 -5.62 -13.44 3.59
N ILE A 50 -5.58 -14.48 4.41
CA ILE A 50 -6.78 -15.15 4.93
C ILE A 50 -7.63 -14.15 5.71
N SER A 51 -7.04 -13.46 6.68
CA SER A 51 -7.76 -12.52 7.54
C SER A 51 -8.30 -11.32 6.75
N LEU A 52 -7.51 -10.77 5.83
CA LEU A 52 -7.94 -9.70 4.92
C LEU A 52 -9.12 -10.13 4.04
N THR A 53 -9.01 -11.31 3.42
CA THR A 53 -10.04 -11.83 2.50
C THR A 53 -11.35 -12.06 3.24
N LEU A 54 -11.29 -12.64 4.45
CA LEU A 54 -12.47 -12.84 5.30
C LEU A 54 -13.12 -11.49 5.67
N LEU A 55 -12.33 -10.53 6.13
CA LEU A 55 -12.84 -9.19 6.44
C LEU A 55 -13.52 -8.55 5.23
N LEU A 56 -12.87 -8.53 4.08
CA LEU A 56 -13.41 -7.92 2.87
C LEU A 56 -14.66 -8.65 2.36
N PHE A 57 -14.70 -9.98 2.47
CA PHE A 57 -15.92 -10.74 2.16
C PHE A 57 -17.11 -10.26 2.99
N PHE A 58 -16.94 -10.14 4.31
CA PHE A 58 -18.00 -9.63 5.20
C PHE A 58 -18.38 -8.18 4.89
N VAL A 59 -17.38 -7.30 4.69
CA VAL A 59 -17.63 -5.88 4.37
C VAL A 59 -18.40 -5.73 3.06
N ILE A 60 -18.01 -6.45 2.01
CA ILE A 60 -18.69 -6.38 0.71
C ILE A 60 -20.11 -6.97 0.81
N ARG A 61 -20.27 -8.05 1.58
CA ARG A 61 -21.60 -8.67 1.81
C ARG A 61 -22.54 -7.73 2.54
N ILE A 62 -22.10 -7.10 3.62
CA ILE A 62 -22.89 -6.16 4.43
C ILE A 62 -23.29 -4.93 3.61
N ARG A 63 -22.41 -4.43 2.74
CA ARG A 63 -22.71 -3.31 1.84
C ARG A 63 -23.73 -3.63 0.73
N GLY A 64 -24.35 -4.82 0.76
CA GLY A 64 -25.33 -5.24 -0.25
C GLY A 64 -24.76 -5.49 -1.65
N LYS A 65 -23.42 -5.53 -1.77
CA LYS A 65 -22.71 -5.69 -3.04
C LYS A 65 -22.31 -7.15 -3.34
N SER A 66 -22.90 -8.10 -2.62
CA SER A 66 -22.62 -9.54 -2.75
C SER A 66 -22.73 -10.07 -4.18
N LYS A 67 -23.67 -9.53 -4.98
CA LYS A 67 -23.80 -9.88 -6.41
C LYS A 67 -22.54 -9.55 -7.23
N ARG A 68 -21.68 -8.61 -6.77
CA ARG A 68 -20.42 -8.26 -7.44
C ARG A 68 -19.32 -9.30 -7.20
N LEU A 69 -19.29 -9.95 -6.02
CA LEU A 69 -18.34 -11.03 -5.73
C LEU A 69 -18.58 -12.28 -6.58
N LEU A 70 -19.83 -12.52 -6.95
CA LEU A 70 -20.24 -13.65 -7.80
C LEU A 70 -20.34 -13.27 -9.28
N SER A 71 -20.07 -12.01 -9.63
CA SER A 71 -20.16 -11.53 -11.00
C SER A 71 -18.90 -11.88 -11.79
N LYS A 72 -19.09 -12.28 -13.08
CA LYS A 72 -17.97 -12.41 -14.04
C LYS A 72 -17.12 -11.13 -14.16
N LYS A 73 -17.67 -9.98 -13.78
CA LYS A 73 -16.95 -8.69 -13.74
C LYS A 73 -15.83 -8.66 -12.70
N LEU A 74 -15.86 -9.52 -11.66
CA LEU A 74 -14.75 -9.66 -10.70
C LEU A 74 -13.49 -10.15 -11.42
N PHE A 75 -13.63 -11.08 -12.34
CA PHE A 75 -12.52 -11.73 -13.06
C PHE A 75 -12.22 -11.04 -14.42
N ASN A 76 -12.48 -9.75 -14.55
CA ASN A 76 -12.03 -9.01 -15.72
C ASN A 76 -10.50 -8.82 -15.72
N THR A 77 -9.91 -8.64 -16.90
CA THR A 77 -8.44 -8.52 -17.07
C THR A 77 -7.80 -7.47 -16.13
N PRO A 78 -8.35 -6.24 -16.00
CA PRO A 78 -7.78 -5.26 -15.07
C PRO A 78 -7.77 -5.73 -13.61
N ASN A 79 -8.81 -6.42 -13.14
CA ASN A 79 -8.86 -6.91 -11.76
C ASN A 79 -7.86 -8.06 -11.52
N ILE A 80 -7.69 -8.94 -12.50
CA ILE A 80 -6.72 -10.03 -12.41
C ILE A 80 -5.30 -9.45 -12.37
N ILE A 81 -4.96 -8.56 -13.30
CA ILE A 81 -3.64 -7.93 -13.32
C ILE A 81 -3.41 -7.11 -12.06
N GLY A 82 -4.38 -6.30 -11.63
CA GLY A 82 -4.29 -5.54 -10.39
C GLY A 82 -4.15 -6.42 -9.16
N GLY A 83 -4.90 -7.53 -9.10
CA GLY A 83 -4.82 -8.49 -7.99
C GLY A 83 -3.45 -9.18 -7.91
N LEU A 84 -2.92 -9.64 -9.02
CA LEU A 84 -1.57 -10.25 -9.07
C LEU A 84 -0.46 -9.22 -8.75
N ALA A 85 -0.61 -8.00 -9.26
CA ALA A 85 0.32 -6.91 -8.95
C ALA A 85 0.34 -6.57 -7.46
N LEU A 86 -0.81 -6.62 -6.78
CA LEU A 86 -0.87 -6.46 -5.32
C LEU A 86 -0.21 -7.62 -4.57
N VAL A 87 -0.32 -8.86 -5.05
CA VAL A 87 0.41 -9.99 -4.44
C VAL A 87 1.91 -9.74 -4.50
N ALA A 88 2.42 -9.30 -5.66
CA ALA A 88 3.82 -8.94 -5.83
C ALA A 88 4.21 -7.75 -4.92
N ALA A 89 3.35 -6.72 -4.82
CA ALA A 89 3.56 -5.60 -3.92
C ALA A 89 3.64 -6.03 -2.46
N TYR A 90 2.73 -6.87 -2.00
CA TYR A 90 2.69 -7.35 -0.62
C TYR A 90 3.89 -8.23 -0.28
N SER A 91 4.24 -9.19 -1.14
CA SER A 91 5.40 -10.07 -0.92
C SER A 91 6.71 -9.27 -0.93
N GLY A 92 6.90 -8.39 -1.92
CA GLY A 92 8.06 -7.50 -1.99
C GLY A 92 8.16 -6.56 -0.79
N GLY A 93 7.02 -6.03 -0.33
CA GLY A 93 6.96 -5.16 0.84
C GLY A 93 7.34 -5.86 2.14
N ILE A 94 6.81 -7.06 2.40
CA ILE A 94 7.17 -7.86 3.57
C ILE A 94 8.67 -8.21 3.51
N PHE A 95 9.15 -8.69 2.37
CA PHE A 95 10.55 -9.04 2.19
C PHE A 95 11.48 -7.83 2.40
N ALA A 96 11.12 -6.67 1.87
CA ALA A 96 11.90 -5.44 2.06
C ALA A 96 12.02 -5.09 3.55
N ILE A 97 10.91 -5.09 4.29
CA ILE A 97 10.92 -4.79 5.73
C ILE A 97 11.72 -5.83 6.51
N GLN A 98 11.71 -7.10 6.11
CA GLN A 98 12.52 -8.14 6.78
C GLN A 98 14.02 -8.02 6.49
N THR A 99 14.42 -7.39 5.38
CA THR A 99 15.82 -7.43 4.90
C THR A 99 16.54 -6.09 4.89
N THR A 100 15.82 -4.95 4.95
CA THR A 100 16.44 -3.62 5.08
C THR A 100 15.76 -2.83 6.20
N SER A 101 16.24 -1.62 6.52
CA SER A 101 15.58 -0.79 7.54
C SER A 101 14.16 -0.44 7.14
N VAL A 102 13.25 -0.36 8.13
CA VAL A 102 11.84 0.01 7.88
C VAL A 102 11.76 1.39 7.25
N ALA A 103 12.62 2.32 7.67
CA ALA A 103 12.67 3.66 7.08
C ALA A 103 13.01 3.61 5.58
N ASN A 104 14.05 2.84 5.20
CA ASN A 104 14.44 2.67 3.80
C ASN A 104 13.32 2.03 2.99
N ALA A 105 12.70 0.96 3.49
CA ALA A 105 11.60 0.28 2.80
C ALA A 105 10.40 1.21 2.60
N MET A 106 9.94 1.89 3.65
CA MET A 106 8.77 2.77 3.60
C MET A 106 8.96 3.98 2.68
N LEU A 107 10.16 4.58 2.72
CA LEU A 107 10.49 5.69 1.82
C LEU A 107 10.51 5.25 0.36
N LEU A 108 11.07 4.07 0.06
CA LEU A 108 11.06 3.53 -1.30
C LEU A 108 9.64 3.15 -1.77
N PHE A 109 8.73 2.68 -0.89
CA PHE A 109 7.31 2.49 -1.23
C PHE A 109 6.65 3.79 -1.68
N ALA A 110 7.04 4.92 -1.10
CA ALA A 110 6.50 6.23 -1.45
C ALA A 110 6.82 6.68 -2.90
N THR A 111 7.66 5.97 -3.63
CA THR A 111 7.89 6.19 -5.07
C THR A 111 6.72 5.74 -5.95
N ALA A 112 5.80 4.91 -5.44
CA ALA A 112 4.70 4.32 -6.19
C ALA A 112 3.84 5.32 -7.00
N PRO A 113 3.47 6.52 -6.50
CA PRO A 113 2.73 7.50 -7.28
C PRO A 113 3.48 7.99 -8.52
N PHE A 114 4.79 8.12 -8.45
CA PHE A 114 5.62 8.52 -9.58
C PHE A 114 5.71 7.42 -10.63
N ILE A 115 5.90 6.18 -10.19
CA ILE A 115 5.89 5.00 -11.07
C ILE A 115 4.50 4.89 -11.74
N ALA A 116 3.41 5.08 -10.99
CA ALA A 116 2.06 5.05 -11.52
C ALA A 116 1.78 6.17 -12.54
N ALA A 117 2.41 7.35 -12.37
CA ALA A 117 2.32 8.44 -13.35
C ALA A 117 3.02 8.07 -14.67
N VAL A 118 4.22 7.47 -14.60
CA VAL A 118 4.95 7.00 -15.79
C VAL A 118 4.18 5.87 -16.50
N LEU A 119 3.72 4.86 -15.75
CA LEU A 119 2.94 3.76 -16.34
C LEU A 119 1.61 4.24 -16.93
N GLY A 120 0.92 5.18 -16.29
CA GLY A 120 -0.30 5.78 -16.80
C GLY A 120 -0.06 6.55 -18.12
N TYR A 121 1.06 7.26 -18.23
CA TYR A 121 1.47 7.90 -19.48
C TYR A 121 1.73 6.87 -20.59
N LEU A 122 2.49 5.81 -20.29
CA LEU A 122 2.88 4.81 -21.28
C LEU A 122 1.73 3.88 -21.70
N MET A 123 0.89 3.44 -20.76
CA MET A 123 -0.12 2.41 -20.98
C MET A 123 -1.51 2.98 -21.30
N LEU A 124 -1.88 4.12 -20.71
CA LEU A 124 -3.20 4.72 -20.83
C LEU A 124 -3.18 6.01 -21.65
N GLY A 125 -2.01 6.49 -22.07
CA GLY A 125 -1.87 7.77 -22.80
C GLY A 125 -2.23 8.99 -21.94
N GLU A 126 -2.16 8.87 -20.59
CA GLU A 126 -2.49 9.97 -19.69
C GLU A 126 -1.45 11.10 -19.82
N ARG A 127 -1.92 12.34 -19.83
CA ARG A 127 -1.02 13.49 -19.86
C ARG A 127 -0.43 13.76 -18.47
N VAL A 128 0.86 13.57 -18.34
CA VAL A 128 1.61 13.90 -17.13
C VAL A 128 2.06 15.37 -17.18
N ARG A 129 1.85 16.10 -16.09
CA ARG A 129 2.24 17.53 -15.99
C ARG A 129 3.76 17.67 -15.95
N THR A 130 4.29 18.77 -16.49
CA THR A 130 5.72 19.09 -16.42
C THR A 130 6.24 19.10 -14.98
N THR A 131 5.44 19.66 -14.05
CA THR A 131 5.79 19.66 -12.60
C THR A 131 5.95 18.23 -12.06
N THR A 132 5.15 17.28 -12.52
CA THR A 132 5.28 15.86 -12.12
C THR A 132 6.58 15.26 -12.67
N TRP A 133 6.95 15.57 -13.91
CA TRP A 133 8.24 15.12 -14.46
C TRP A 133 9.43 15.69 -13.69
N CYS A 134 9.42 16.99 -13.34
CA CYS A 134 10.45 17.59 -12.49
C CYS A 134 10.51 16.88 -11.11
N SER A 135 9.37 16.60 -10.51
CA SER A 135 9.32 15.90 -9.22
C SER A 135 9.86 14.47 -9.31
N ILE A 136 9.61 13.76 -10.43
CA ILE A 136 10.18 12.43 -10.69
C ILE A 136 11.71 12.49 -10.73
N VAL A 137 12.29 13.46 -11.44
CA VAL A 137 13.75 13.61 -11.52
C VAL A 137 14.35 13.87 -10.13
N VAL A 138 13.75 14.76 -9.35
CA VAL A 138 14.19 15.05 -7.96
C VAL A 138 14.06 13.79 -7.09
N ALA A 139 12.96 13.05 -7.22
CA ALA A 139 12.72 11.80 -6.47
C ALA A 139 13.77 10.73 -6.82
N ILE A 140 14.12 10.57 -8.10
CA ILE A 140 15.20 9.66 -8.53
C ILE A 140 16.52 10.04 -7.88
N GLY A 141 16.86 11.34 -7.81
CA GLY A 141 18.04 11.83 -7.10
C GLY A 141 18.03 11.46 -5.61
N GLY A 142 16.90 11.63 -4.93
CA GLY A 142 16.73 11.21 -3.53
C GLY A 142 16.93 9.71 -3.34
N VAL A 143 16.28 8.89 -4.18
CA VAL A 143 16.44 7.42 -4.16
C VAL A 143 17.88 7.02 -4.44
N ALA A 144 18.53 7.61 -5.47
CA ALA A 144 19.92 7.33 -5.77
C ALA A 144 20.84 7.62 -4.57
N TYR A 145 20.56 8.72 -3.84
CA TYR A 145 21.31 9.03 -2.62
C TYR A 145 21.08 8.00 -1.51
N MET A 146 19.86 7.48 -1.34
CA MET A 146 19.61 6.38 -0.40
C MET A 146 20.43 5.12 -0.73
N PHE A 147 20.66 4.85 -2.01
CA PHE A 147 21.46 3.69 -2.44
C PHE A 147 22.98 3.85 -2.20
N THR A 148 23.45 5.02 -1.79
CA THR A 148 24.84 5.20 -1.34
C THR A 148 25.04 4.81 0.13
N ASP A 149 24.00 4.35 0.82
CA ASP A 149 24.05 3.92 2.20
C ASP A 149 24.92 2.67 2.36
N GLN A 150 25.87 2.73 3.30
CA GLN A 150 26.77 1.63 3.64
C GLN A 150 26.55 1.12 5.08
N SER A 151 25.43 1.51 5.70
CA SER A 151 25.09 1.04 7.04
C SER A 151 24.81 -0.47 7.05
N THR A 152 25.01 -1.11 8.20
CA THR A 152 24.75 -2.54 8.37
C THR A 152 23.27 -2.92 8.21
N GLN A 153 22.37 -1.96 8.33
CA GLN A 153 20.93 -2.15 8.16
C GLN A 153 20.49 -1.96 6.70
N PHE A 154 21.37 -1.47 5.82
CA PHE A 154 21.07 -1.32 4.40
C PHE A 154 21.24 -2.66 3.69
N SER A 155 20.22 -3.04 2.92
CA SER A 155 20.26 -4.20 2.03
C SER A 155 19.88 -3.79 0.62
N LEU A 156 20.78 -4.00 -0.30
CA LEU A 156 20.53 -3.72 -1.72
C LEU A 156 19.34 -4.54 -2.25
N ILE A 157 19.29 -5.83 -1.90
CA ILE A 157 18.20 -6.74 -2.29
C ILE A 157 16.88 -6.28 -1.67
N GLY A 158 16.90 -5.89 -0.39
CA GLY A 158 15.72 -5.34 0.30
C GLY A 158 15.25 -4.03 -0.33
N SER A 159 16.16 -3.16 -0.73
CA SER A 159 15.84 -1.90 -1.41
C SER A 159 15.21 -2.13 -2.79
N PHE A 160 15.74 -3.06 -3.58
CA PHE A 160 15.12 -3.44 -4.85
C PHE A 160 13.76 -4.11 -4.66
N ALA A 161 13.58 -4.91 -3.60
CA ALA A 161 12.28 -5.48 -3.27
C ALA A 161 11.26 -4.40 -2.89
N ALA A 162 11.69 -3.34 -2.19
CA ALA A 162 10.86 -2.18 -1.88
C ALA A 162 10.42 -1.44 -3.14
N LEU A 163 11.33 -1.19 -4.08
CA LEU A 163 10.99 -0.61 -5.38
C LEU A 163 10.07 -1.53 -6.20
N GLY A 164 10.30 -2.86 -6.16
CA GLY A 164 9.41 -3.85 -6.76
C GLY A 164 8.01 -3.83 -6.16
N SER A 165 7.91 -3.65 -4.83
CA SER A 165 6.63 -3.44 -4.14
C SER A 165 5.94 -2.16 -4.62
N ALA A 166 6.67 -1.04 -4.72
CA ALA A 166 6.15 0.22 -5.27
C ALA A 166 5.67 0.07 -6.72
N MET A 167 6.41 -0.67 -7.55
CA MET A 167 6.02 -1.00 -8.92
C MET A 167 4.72 -1.83 -8.95
N GLY A 168 4.61 -2.87 -8.13
CA GLY A 168 3.40 -3.68 -8.02
C GLY A 168 2.17 -2.84 -7.64
N PHE A 169 2.31 -1.95 -6.65
CA PHE A 169 1.25 -1.03 -6.27
C PHE A 169 0.90 -0.01 -7.38
N ALA A 170 1.89 0.46 -8.12
CA ALA A 170 1.70 1.33 -9.27
C ALA A 170 0.93 0.62 -10.39
N VAL A 171 1.29 -0.62 -10.71
CA VAL A 171 0.55 -1.45 -11.70
C VAL A 171 -0.89 -1.67 -11.25
N PHE A 172 -1.13 -1.98 -9.97
CA PHE A 172 -2.49 -2.07 -9.43
C PHE A 172 -3.27 -0.78 -9.64
N SER A 173 -2.68 0.37 -9.32
CA SER A 173 -3.32 1.68 -9.47
C SER A 173 -3.67 1.99 -10.94
N VAL A 174 -2.79 1.63 -11.87
CA VAL A 174 -3.04 1.79 -13.31
C VAL A 174 -4.11 0.80 -13.80
N ALA A 175 -4.09 -0.44 -13.32
CA ALA A 175 -5.10 -1.45 -13.66
C ALA A 175 -6.51 -1.03 -13.22
N LEU A 176 -6.64 -0.41 -12.03
CA LEU A 176 -7.92 0.15 -11.57
C LEU A 176 -8.43 1.24 -12.53
N ARG A 177 -7.56 2.16 -12.97
CA ARG A 177 -7.91 3.21 -13.92
C ARG A 177 -8.27 2.65 -15.29
N TRP A 178 -7.51 1.67 -15.78
CA TRP A 178 -7.80 0.97 -17.02
C TRP A 178 -9.18 0.30 -17.00
N GLY A 179 -9.49 -0.38 -15.88
CA GLY A 179 -10.79 -1.04 -15.69
C GLY A 179 -11.96 -0.07 -15.46
N LYS A 180 -11.70 1.24 -15.33
CA LYS A 180 -12.70 2.24 -14.89
C LYS A 180 -13.44 1.79 -13.64
N ASN A 181 -12.70 1.18 -12.72
CA ASN A 181 -13.26 0.64 -11.48
C ASN A 181 -13.39 1.77 -10.45
N ASP A 182 -14.60 2.15 -10.11
CA ASP A 182 -14.90 3.15 -9.08
C ASP A 182 -14.58 2.64 -7.66
N GLU A 183 -14.40 1.32 -7.50
CA GLU A 183 -14.17 0.69 -6.21
C GLU A 183 -12.98 -0.27 -6.26
N MET A 184 -12.03 -0.08 -5.35
CA MET A 184 -10.84 -0.94 -5.24
C MET A 184 -11.09 -2.24 -4.45
N LEU A 185 -12.12 -2.30 -3.59
CA LEU A 185 -12.35 -3.42 -2.68
C LEU A 185 -12.47 -4.79 -3.38
N PRO A 186 -13.18 -4.93 -4.53
CA PRO A 186 -13.24 -6.21 -5.25
C PRO A 186 -11.88 -6.69 -5.75
N SER A 187 -11.05 -5.78 -6.27
CA SER A 187 -9.70 -6.12 -6.76
C SER A 187 -8.78 -6.54 -5.61
N VAL A 188 -8.89 -5.88 -4.45
CA VAL A 188 -8.12 -6.24 -3.25
C VAL A 188 -8.61 -7.57 -2.66
N PHE A 189 -9.91 -7.84 -2.67
CA PHE A 189 -10.44 -9.14 -2.30
C PHE A 189 -9.85 -10.26 -3.19
N LEU A 190 -9.81 -10.04 -4.49
CA LEU A 190 -9.24 -10.99 -5.45
C LEU A 190 -7.73 -11.18 -5.20
N SER A 191 -6.99 -10.11 -4.88
CA SER A 191 -5.57 -10.22 -4.53
C SER A 191 -5.36 -11.08 -3.28
N GLY A 192 -6.24 -10.97 -2.29
CA GLY A 192 -6.20 -11.85 -1.10
C GLY A 192 -6.40 -13.30 -1.46
N CYS A 193 -7.39 -13.62 -2.32
CA CYS A 193 -7.60 -14.98 -2.82
C CYS A 193 -6.37 -15.51 -3.58
N PHE A 194 -5.80 -14.71 -4.48
CA PHE A 194 -4.58 -15.08 -5.20
C PHE A 194 -3.39 -15.28 -4.27
N ALA A 195 -3.21 -14.39 -3.29
CA ALA A 195 -2.14 -14.51 -2.32
C ALA A 195 -2.23 -15.83 -1.55
N ILE A 196 -3.40 -16.22 -1.07
CA ILE A 196 -3.61 -17.51 -0.36
C ILE A 196 -3.19 -18.68 -1.26
N ILE A 197 -3.65 -18.72 -2.50
CA ILE A 197 -3.35 -19.79 -3.45
C ILE A 197 -1.86 -19.82 -3.77
N ILE A 198 -1.28 -18.68 -4.15
CA ILE A 198 0.11 -18.56 -4.57
C ILE A 198 1.04 -18.92 -3.41
N THR A 199 0.81 -18.40 -2.21
CA THR A 199 1.66 -18.67 -1.05
C THR A 199 1.57 -20.12 -0.60
N PHE A 200 0.39 -20.73 -0.69
CA PHE A 200 0.22 -22.16 -0.43
C PHE A 200 1.09 -23.02 -1.37
N PHE A 201 1.01 -22.78 -2.68
CA PHE A 201 1.81 -23.55 -3.64
C PHE A 201 3.32 -23.25 -3.52
N ILE A 202 3.72 -22.01 -3.27
CA ILE A 202 5.13 -21.67 -3.03
C ILE A 202 5.65 -22.39 -1.79
N SER A 203 4.88 -22.43 -0.69
CA SER A 203 5.29 -23.11 0.54
C SER A 203 5.42 -24.62 0.33
N LEU A 204 4.53 -25.25 -0.47
CA LEU A 204 4.67 -26.64 -0.86
C LEU A 204 5.93 -26.89 -1.69
N PHE A 205 6.20 -26.03 -2.68
CA PHE A 205 7.36 -26.17 -3.55
C PHE A 205 8.68 -26.00 -2.77
N LEU A 206 8.73 -25.03 -1.86
CA LEU A 206 9.89 -24.77 -1.01
C LEU A 206 9.99 -25.74 0.19
N LYS A 207 9.04 -26.67 0.33
CA LYS A 207 8.93 -27.58 1.49
C LYS A 207 8.90 -26.83 2.83
N GLN A 208 8.38 -25.62 2.84
CA GLN A 208 8.26 -24.76 4.01
C GLN A 208 6.94 -25.03 4.72
N SER A 209 6.99 -25.32 6.03
CA SER A 209 5.78 -25.47 6.84
C SER A 209 5.00 -24.16 6.86
N LEU A 210 3.68 -24.24 6.70
CA LEU A 210 2.78 -23.11 6.93
C LEU A 210 2.42 -22.92 8.41
N LEU A 211 2.78 -23.88 9.28
CA LEU A 211 2.49 -23.77 10.71
C LEU A 211 3.36 -22.66 11.32
N LEU A 212 2.71 -21.75 12.02
CA LEU A 212 3.33 -20.64 12.74
C LEU A 212 3.13 -20.79 14.24
N SER A 213 3.95 -20.12 15.02
CA SER A 213 3.69 -19.87 16.43
C SER A 213 2.38 -19.10 16.58
N SER A 214 1.69 -19.27 17.72
CA SER A 214 0.45 -18.50 17.98
C SER A 214 0.73 -16.98 17.98
N HIS A 215 1.92 -16.57 18.37
CA HIS A 215 2.38 -15.18 18.35
C HIS A 215 2.45 -14.65 16.91
N ASP A 216 3.25 -15.27 16.03
CA ASP A 216 3.43 -14.82 14.64
C ASP A 216 2.14 -14.89 13.83
N MET A 217 1.34 -15.92 14.08
CA MET A 217 0.02 -16.07 13.48
C MET A 217 -0.90 -14.93 13.90
N GLY A 218 -0.96 -14.62 15.19
CA GLY A 218 -1.77 -13.53 15.74
C GLY A 218 -1.41 -12.18 15.14
N ILE A 219 -0.10 -11.86 15.06
CA ILE A 219 0.37 -10.62 14.43
C ILE A 219 0.00 -10.59 12.94
N SER A 220 0.19 -11.69 12.22
CA SER A 220 -0.16 -11.76 10.79
C SER A 220 -1.65 -11.56 10.55
N PHE A 221 -2.52 -12.13 11.40
CA PHE A 221 -3.96 -11.88 11.36
C PHE A 221 -4.31 -10.43 11.67
N PHE A 222 -3.69 -9.85 12.69
CA PHE A 222 -3.88 -8.44 13.05
C PHE A 222 -3.50 -7.52 11.89
N LEU A 223 -2.37 -7.77 11.24
CA LEU A 223 -1.94 -7.02 10.05
C LEU A 223 -2.97 -7.13 8.90
N GLY A 224 -3.58 -8.29 8.69
CA GLY A 224 -4.60 -8.45 7.66
C GLY A 224 -5.88 -7.70 7.96
N ILE A 225 -6.40 -7.80 9.18
CA ILE A 225 -7.67 -7.20 9.58
C ILE A 225 -7.53 -5.68 9.76
N PHE A 226 -6.62 -5.26 10.62
CA PHE A 226 -6.56 -3.85 11.06
C PHE A 226 -5.66 -3.02 10.15
N GLN A 227 -4.43 -3.46 9.90
CA GLN A 227 -3.46 -2.69 9.14
C GLN A 227 -3.93 -2.56 7.67
N VAL A 228 -4.15 -3.66 6.95
CA VAL A 228 -4.57 -3.56 5.54
C VAL A 228 -6.06 -3.32 5.43
N GLY A 229 -6.87 -4.18 6.04
CA GLY A 229 -8.31 -4.18 5.85
C GLY A 229 -9.00 -2.96 6.46
N GLY A 230 -8.69 -2.64 7.71
CA GLY A 230 -9.22 -1.47 8.41
C GLY A 230 -8.82 -0.18 7.70
N GLY A 231 -7.51 -0.03 7.40
CA GLY A 231 -7.01 1.11 6.67
C GLY A 231 -7.69 1.29 5.31
N LEU A 232 -7.86 0.21 4.55
CA LEU A 232 -8.51 0.25 3.24
C LEU A 232 -9.99 0.65 3.32
N VAL A 233 -10.72 0.15 4.31
CA VAL A 233 -12.14 0.52 4.51
C VAL A 233 -12.27 2.00 4.84
N LEU A 234 -11.46 2.52 5.77
CA LEU A 234 -11.45 3.93 6.16
C LEU A 234 -11.04 4.83 4.99
N TYR A 235 -9.98 4.48 4.29
CA TYR A 235 -9.52 5.19 3.10
C TYR A 235 -10.60 5.25 2.02
N THR A 236 -11.26 4.12 1.73
CA THR A 236 -12.34 4.07 0.73
C THR A 236 -13.53 4.96 1.09
N ILE A 237 -13.81 5.15 2.38
CA ILE A 237 -14.88 6.05 2.83
C ILE A 237 -14.42 7.49 2.72
N GLY A 238 -13.25 7.82 3.27
CA GLY A 238 -12.74 9.18 3.33
C GLY A 238 -12.33 9.75 1.96
N SER A 239 -11.84 8.92 1.05
CA SER A 239 -11.38 9.36 -0.28
C SER A 239 -12.46 9.93 -1.19
N LYS A 240 -13.75 9.67 -0.91
CA LYS A 240 -14.87 10.12 -1.75
C LYS A 240 -15.00 11.63 -1.86
N THR A 241 -14.57 12.38 -0.86
CA THR A 241 -14.73 13.84 -0.78
C THR A 241 -13.42 14.61 -0.88
N LEU A 242 -12.28 13.90 -0.95
CA LEU A 242 -10.96 14.47 -1.00
C LEU A 242 -10.42 14.50 -2.43
N THR A 243 -9.59 15.50 -2.74
CA THR A 243 -8.89 15.53 -4.02
C THR A 243 -7.73 14.52 -4.03
N ALA A 244 -7.29 14.11 -5.22
CA ALA A 244 -6.12 13.24 -5.36
C ALA A 244 -4.86 13.84 -4.70
N ALA A 245 -4.71 15.17 -4.72
CA ALA A 245 -3.62 15.87 -4.08
C ALA A 245 -3.71 15.77 -2.54
N ASP A 246 -4.91 15.93 -1.98
CA ASP A 246 -5.11 15.78 -0.53
C ASP A 246 -4.82 14.34 -0.10
N LEU A 247 -5.30 13.35 -0.86
CA LEU A 247 -5.04 11.93 -0.58
C LEU A 247 -3.54 11.61 -0.59
N THR A 248 -2.80 12.11 -1.59
CA THR A 248 -1.35 11.93 -1.67
C THR A 248 -0.63 12.55 -0.48
N LEU A 249 -1.00 13.77 -0.07
CA LEU A 249 -0.39 14.44 1.08
C LEU A 249 -0.70 13.72 2.40
N LEU A 250 -1.94 13.28 2.58
CA LEU A 250 -2.35 12.57 3.79
C LEU A 250 -1.68 11.18 3.89
N SER A 251 -1.46 10.51 2.75
CA SER A 251 -0.75 9.22 2.75
C SER A 251 0.74 9.34 3.11
N LEU A 252 1.35 10.53 3.03
CA LEU A 252 2.72 10.73 3.51
C LEU A 252 2.85 10.50 5.03
N ALA A 253 1.76 10.64 5.79
CA ALA A 253 1.74 10.34 7.21
C ALA A 253 2.16 8.88 7.49
N GLU A 254 1.72 7.93 6.66
CA GLU A 254 2.12 6.52 6.75
C GLU A 254 3.64 6.36 6.66
N VAL A 255 4.25 7.03 5.70
CA VAL A 255 5.69 6.92 5.41
C VAL A 255 6.54 7.50 6.52
N VAL A 256 6.06 8.54 7.19
CA VAL A 256 6.76 9.18 8.33
C VAL A 256 6.53 8.40 9.62
N LEU A 257 5.29 7.98 9.88
CA LEU A 257 4.93 7.27 11.11
C LEU A 257 5.50 5.85 11.16
N GLY A 258 5.68 5.18 10.00
CA GLY A 258 6.23 3.83 9.98
C GLY A 258 7.60 3.72 10.64
N PRO A 259 8.62 4.48 10.19
CA PRO A 259 9.92 4.55 10.87
C PRO A 259 9.82 5.05 12.31
N PHE A 260 8.91 5.98 12.62
CA PHE A 260 8.72 6.48 13.97
C PHE A 260 8.34 5.36 14.95
N TRP A 261 7.41 4.46 14.58
CA TRP A 261 7.01 3.34 15.44
C TRP A 261 8.16 2.39 15.73
N VAL A 262 8.96 2.01 14.74
CA VAL A 262 10.08 1.09 14.95
C VAL A 262 11.22 1.76 15.72
N TRP A 263 11.44 3.04 15.54
CA TRP A 263 12.37 3.80 16.35
C TRP A 263 11.90 3.84 17.82
N PHE A 264 10.64 4.16 18.06
CA PHE A 264 10.11 4.34 19.42
C PHE A 264 10.02 3.03 20.20
N PHE A 265 9.57 1.94 19.57
CA PHE A 265 9.35 0.66 20.24
C PHE A 265 10.55 -0.30 20.19
N LEU A 266 11.36 -0.22 19.13
CA LEU A 266 12.43 -1.19 18.87
C LEU A 266 13.82 -0.53 18.82
N GLY A 267 13.92 0.80 18.89
CA GLY A 267 15.20 1.51 18.82
C GLY A 267 15.86 1.46 17.43
N GLU A 268 15.14 1.08 16.37
CA GLU A 268 15.66 1.05 15.01
C GLU A 268 15.86 2.47 14.47
N VAL A 269 17.11 2.86 14.23
CA VAL A 269 17.46 4.20 13.76
C VAL A 269 17.73 4.16 12.26
N ALA A 270 17.09 5.07 11.52
CA ALA A 270 17.36 5.25 10.10
C ALA A 270 18.77 5.85 9.89
N SER A 271 19.47 5.42 8.84
CA SER A 271 20.77 6.00 8.45
C SER A 271 20.62 7.43 7.97
N ASN A 272 21.70 8.21 8.03
CA ASN A 272 21.71 9.58 7.52
C ASN A 272 21.38 9.62 6.02
N ASN A 273 21.88 8.66 5.23
CA ASN A 273 21.60 8.58 3.81
C ASN A 273 20.13 8.33 3.54
N THR A 274 19.50 7.43 4.31
CA THR A 274 18.06 7.18 4.24
C THR A 274 17.25 8.43 4.63
N LEU A 275 17.64 9.14 5.69
CA LEU A 275 16.94 10.35 6.15
C LEU A 275 17.05 11.48 5.13
N VAL A 276 18.24 11.77 4.61
CA VAL A 276 18.44 12.84 3.63
C VAL A 276 17.77 12.52 2.30
N GLY A 277 18.03 11.34 1.72
CA GLY A 277 17.46 10.95 0.43
C GLY A 277 15.94 10.81 0.51
N GLY A 278 15.44 10.25 1.61
CA GLY A 278 14.02 10.15 1.89
C GLY A 278 13.33 11.50 2.07
N SER A 279 13.99 12.47 2.72
CA SER A 279 13.46 13.84 2.84
C SER A 279 13.34 14.50 1.47
N ILE A 280 14.33 14.35 0.60
CA ILE A 280 14.26 14.83 -0.79
C ILE A 280 13.07 14.21 -1.53
N LEU A 281 12.88 12.90 -1.41
CA LEU A 281 11.76 12.18 -2.00
C LEU A 281 10.41 12.68 -1.48
N LEU A 282 10.25 12.82 -0.17
CA LEU A 282 9.00 13.31 0.44
C LEU A 282 8.67 14.75 0.02
N ILE A 283 9.68 15.62 -0.05
CA ILE A 283 9.52 16.99 -0.55
C ILE A 283 9.05 16.99 -2.02
N ALA A 284 9.64 16.12 -2.85
CA ALA A 284 9.25 15.99 -4.26
C ALA A 284 7.79 15.54 -4.40
N ILE A 285 7.33 14.57 -3.57
CA ILE A 285 5.94 14.10 -3.56
C ILE A 285 4.99 15.22 -3.08
N ALA A 286 5.33 15.88 -1.99
CA ALA A 286 4.52 16.97 -1.43
C ALA A 286 4.40 18.16 -2.41
N ALA A 287 5.50 18.58 -3.02
CA ALA A 287 5.52 19.64 -4.03
C ALA A 287 4.66 19.28 -5.25
N ASN A 288 4.76 18.05 -5.74
CA ASN A 288 3.91 17.56 -6.84
C ASN A 288 2.42 17.57 -6.48
N ALA A 289 2.05 17.15 -5.28
CA ALA A 289 0.68 17.14 -4.80
C ALA A 289 0.12 18.57 -4.67
N LEU A 290 0.88 19.49 -4.05
CA LEU A 290 0.47 20.88 -3.86
C LEU A 290 0.26 21.63 -5.18
N THR A 291 1.12 21.40 -6.17
CA THR A 291 0.98 22.01 -7.51
C THR A 291 -0.25 21.47 -8.27
N GLY A 292 -0.80 20.32 -7.84
CA GLY A 292 -2.01 19.69 -8.39
C GLY A 292 -3.33 20.34 -7.98
N LYS A 293 -3.37 21.10 -6.88
CA LYS A 293 -4.60 21.65 -6.29
C LYS A 293 -5.36 22.68 -7.15
N ARG A 294 -4.78 23.20 -8.22
CA ARG A 294 -5.33 24.35 -8.97
C ARG A 294 -6.40 24.05 -10.00
N LYS A 295 -6.85 22.80 -10.19
CA LYS A 295 -7.99 22.49 -11.07
C LYS A 295 -9.12 21.88 -10.24
N LYS A 296 -10.27 22.59 -10.19
CA LYS A 296 -11.53 22.03 -9.69
C LYS A 296 -11.79 20.69 -10.40
N PRO A 297 -12.24 19.64 -9.68
CA PRO A 297 -12.73 18.45 -10.33
C PRO A 297 -13.88 18.84 -11.28
N PRO A 298 -14.02 18.20 -12.46
CA PRO A 298 -15.18 18.42 -13.30
C PRO A 298 -16.45 18.13 -12.51
N PRO A 299 -17.54 18.90 -12.72
CA PRO A 299 -18.80 18.60 -12.08
C PRO A 299 -19.22 17.19 -12.45
N ILE A 300 -19.58 16.41 -11.45
CA ILE A 300 -20.14 15.06 -11.62
C ILE A 300 -21.52 15.28 -12.30
N MET A 301 -21.62 14.95 -13.60
CA MET A 301 -22.90 14.85 -14.28
C MET A 301 -23.58 13.53 -13.92
#